data_9535a11045b016950b9415f0e9a44634
#
_entry.id   9535a11045b016950b9415f0e9a44634
#
_cell.length_a   1.000
_cell.length_b   1.000
_cell.length_c   1.000
_cell.angle_alpha   90.00
_cell.angle_beta   90.00
_cell.angle_gamma   90.00
#
_symmetry.space_group_name_H-M   'P 1'
#
loop_
_entity.id
_entity.type
_entity.pdbx_description
1 polymer ?
#
loop_
_entity_poly.entity_id
_entity_poly.type
_entity_poly.pdbx_seq_one_letter_code
_entity_poly.pdbx_strand_id
1 'polypeptide(L)'
;KYVFSETKSGFGLSYTPYLTKLVNDISLGNLTYFNRINERSAFAVSLRYFSLGEIEIIQDEFSQALIEKPNEMTMDISYSLRLADQFSMGVALRYLRSDLRIGSVDPDAKAASSFGVDLSAYYQGEEQNFGDIDGRIRAGAIIQNLGPKIKYDESGRETFLPTNLRIGGGFDFLLDQYNTVSVTAEVNKLLVPTPPILGREYNFSDINENGVYDDGIDELGELVSTDPVIYQGQSADVDFMSGIFQSFSDAPGGFSEELKEFTWALGAEYKYDDSFALRAGYFNESEEKGARKFLALGAGFKFSGTKVDLSYLFSASKVPSPLENTLRFSLTFDFGSNEYLEY
;
A
#
# COMPACT_ATOMS: atom_id res chain seq x y z
N LYS A 1 6.28 4.16 15.98
CA LYS A 1 5.95 5.59 16.15
C LYS A 1 5.22 5.86 17.48
N TYR A 2 4.18 5.12 17.83
CA TYR A 2 3.39 5.37 19.05
C TYR A 2 4.19 5.23 20.36
N VAL A 3 5.25 4.44 20.41
CA VAL A 3 6.14 4.36 21.59
C VAL A 3 6.90 5.66 21.88
N PHE A 4 6.97 6.58 20.89
CA PHE A 4 7.53 7.92 21.05
C PHE A 4 6.45 9.00 21.24
N SER A 5 5.17 8.61 21.29
CA SER A 5 4.06 9.55 21.50
C SER A 5 3.90 9.85 22.97
N GLU A 6 3.50 11.05 23.31
CA GLU A 6 3.09 11.41 24.66
C GLU A 6 1.70 10.88 25.03
N THR A 7 0.87 10.56 24.04
CA THR A 7 -0.48 10.02 24.25
C THR A 7 -0.43 8.59 24.75
N LYS A 8 -1.10 8.30 25.86
CA LYS A 8 -1.16 6.95 26.43
C LYS A 8 -2.01 6.01 25.61
N SER A 9 -3.22 6.40 25.27
CA SER A 9 -4.14 5.61 24.46
C SER A 9 -4.99 6.50 23.58
N GLY A 10 -5.49 5.95 22.51
CA GLY A 10 -6.35 6.68 21.60
C GLY A 10 -7.14 5.76 20.70
N PHE A 11 -8.15 6.36 20.09
CA PHE A 11 -9.09 5.74 19.20
C PHE A 11 -9.20 6.59 17.94
N GLY A 12 -8.99 5.97 16.78
CA GLY A 12 -9.04 6.65 15.49
C GLY A 12 -10.11 6.05 14.58
N LEU A 13 -10.87 6.92 13.94
CA LEU A 13 -11.81 6.58 12.89
C LEU A 13 -11.44 7.34 11.63
N SER A 14 -11.41 6.67 10.49
CA SER A 14 -11.30 7.35 9.19
C SER A 14 -12.28 6.81 8.19
N TYR A 15 -12.74 7.67 7.31
CA TYR A 15 -13.66 7.36 6.23
C TYR A 15 -13.19 8.02 4.95
N THR A 16 -13.21 7.25 3.87
CA THR A 16 -12.77 7.69 2.55
C THR A 16 -13.76 7.16 1.51
N PRO A 17 -14.63 8.00 0.95
CA PRO A 17 -15.41 7.62 -0.22
C PRO A 17 -14.51 7.57 -1.45
N TYR A 18 -14.68 6.55 -2.29
CA TYR A 18 -13.95 6.37 -3.54
C TYR A 18 -14.89 6.50 -4.73
N LEU A 19 -14.32 6.86 -5.89
CA LEU A 19 -15.03 6.89 -7.19
C LEU A 19 -16.33 7.71 -7.17
N THR A 20 -16.43 8.73 -6.32
CA THR A 20 -17.66 9.51 -6.09
C THR A 20 -18.25 10.18 -7.34
N LYS A 21 -17.46 10.30 -8.42
CA LYS A 21 -17.94 10.76 -9.72
C LYS A 21 -18.70 9.69 -10.52
N LEU A 22 -18.51 8.42 -10.20
CA LEU A 22 -19.11 7.27 -10.89
C LEU A 22 -20.23 6.66 -10.06
N VAL A 23 -19.94 6.38 -8.77
CA VAL A 23 -20.84 5.73 -7.82
C VAL A 23 -20.64 6.33 -6.44
N ASN A 24 -21.66 6.23 -5.56
CA ASN A 24 -21.62 6.87 -4.24
C ASN A 24 -21.46 5.87 -3.08
N ASP A 25 -21.34 4.59 -3.37
CA ASP A 25 -21.41 3.49 -2.41
C ASP A 25 -20.08 2.74 -2.21
N ILE A 26 -19.01 3.11 -2.96
CA ILE A 26 -17.67 2.60 -2.74
C ILE A 26 -16.98 3.43 -1.66
N SER A 27 -16.55 2.75 -0.60
CA SER A 27 -15.94 3.44 0.53
C SER A 27 -14.99 2.56 1.34
N LEU A 28 -14.00 3.20 1.95
CA LEU A 28 -13.07 2.61 2.90
C LEU A 28 -13.27 3.20 4.29
N GLY A 29 -13.68 2.38 5.24
CA GLY A 29 -13.70 2.68 6.66
C GLY A 29 -12.49 2.09 7.38
N ASN A 30 -11.94 2.79 8.35
CA ASN A 30 -10.89 2.28 9.21
C ASN A 30 -11.11 2.71 10.65
N LEU A 31 -10.96 1.76 11.57
CA LEU A 31 -11.09 1.90 12.99
C LEU A 31 -9.80 1.43 13.63
N THR A 32 -9.21 2.23 14.52
CA THR A 32 -7.95 1.89 15.18
C THR A 32 -8.03 2.23 16.66
N TYR A 33 -7.59 1.32 17.50
CA TYR A 33 -7.30 1.58 18.91
C TYR A 33 -5.83 1.33 19.16
N PHE A 34 -5.17 2.22 19.92
CA PHE A 34 -3.80 2.04 20.35
C PHE A 34 -3.65 2.34 21.83
N ASN A 35 -2.69 1.65 22.47
CA ASN A 35 -2.36 1.90 23.86
C ASN A 35 -0.85 1.69 24.10
N ARG A 36 -0.23 2.62 24.80
CA ARG A 36 1.12 2.44 25.35
C ARG A 36 1.01 1.66 26.66
N ILE A 37 1.63 0.50 26.68
CA ILE A 37 1.64 -0.37 27.88
C ILE A 37 2.58 0.24 28.93
N ASN A 38 3.74 0.70 28.48
CA ASN A 38 4.77 1.35 29.29
C ASN A 38 5.62 2.27 28.39
N GLU A 39 6.71 2.81 28.91
CA GLU A 39 7.62 3.71 28.18
C GLU A 39 8.26 3.05 26.95
N ARG A 40 8.37 1.72 26.93
CA ARG A 40 9.09 0.97 25.89
C ARG A 40 8.18 0.23 24.94
N SER A 41 6.91 0.01 25.28
CA SER A 41 6.03 -0.83 24.47
C SER A 41 4.64 -0.25 24.27
N ALA A 42 4.11 -0.52 23.10
CA ALA A 42 2.75 -0.16 22.70
C ALA A 42 2.12 -1.27 21.87
N PHE A 43 0.80 -1.40 21.95
CA PHE A 43 0.04 -2.23 21.05
C PHE A 43 -1.03 -1.42 20.34
N ALA A 44 -1.49 -1.92 19.19
CA ALA A 44 -2.65 -1.38 18.51
C ALA A 44 -3.47 -2.50 17.86
N VAL A 45 -4.76 -2.25 17.73
CA VAL A 45 -5.70 -3.09 16.98
C VAL A 45 -6.37 -2.21 15.96
N SER A 46 -6.49 -2.69 14.72
CA SER A 46 -7.23 -1.97 13.70
C SER A 46 -8.16 -2.89 12.91
N LEU A 47 -9.27 -2.33 12.49
CA LEU A 47 -10.24 -2.95 11.58
C LEU A 47 -10.39 -2.03 10.38
N ARG A 48 -10.23 -2.59 9.19
CA ARG A 48 -10.46 -1.90 7.92
C ARG A 48 -11.50 -2.64 7.13
N TYR A 49 -12.46 -1.90 6.60
CA TYR A 49 -13.52 -2.44 5.77
C TYR A 49 -13.62 -1.62 4.48
N PHE A 50 -13.53 -2.30 3.35
CA PHE A 50 -13.66 -1.72 2.02
C PHE A 50 -14.92 -2.26 1.36
N SER A 51 -15.92 -1.41 1.17
CA SER A 51 -17.10 -1.67 0.37
C SER A 51 -16.81 -1.32 -1.09
N LEU A 52 -17.05 -2.26 -1.99
CA LEU A 52 -16.94 -2.05 -3.43
C LEU A 52 -18.27 -1.64 -4.07
N GLY A 53 -19.29 -1.34 -3.23
CA GLY A 53 -20.61 -0.91 -3.66
C GLY A 53 -21.55 -2.07 -3.96
N GLU A 54 -22.69 -1.71 -4.56
CA GLU A 54 -23.71 -2.65 -4.99
C GLU A 54 -23.64 -2.84 -6.51
N ILE A 55 -23.55 -4.09 -6.95
CA ILE A 55 -23.55 -4.46 -8.35
C ILE A 55 -24.90 -5.06 -8.69
N GLU A 56 -25.67 -4.41 -9.55
CA GLU A 56 -26.92 -4.90 -10.05
C GLU A 56 -26.70 -5.69 -11.34
N ILE A 57 -27.10 -6.97 -11.34
CA ILE A 57 -26.97 -7.86 -12.49
C ILE A 57 -28.35 -8.23 -12.98
N ILE A 58 -28.66 -7.84 -14.21
CA ILE A 58 -29.91 -8.16 -14.91
C ILE A 58 -29.58 -9.23 -15.93
N GLN A 59 -30.12 -10.45 -15.73
CA GLN A 59 -29.85 -11.62 -16.60
C GLN A 59 -30.67 -11.57 -17.89
N ASP A 60 -31.90 -11.07 -17.80
CA ASP A 60 -32.78 -10.88 -18.95
C ASP A 60 -33.77 -9.74 -18.69
N GLU A 61 -34.49 -9.31 -19.73
CA GLU A 61 -35.42 -8.17 -19.70
C GLU A 61 -36.60 -8.35 -18.69
N PHE A 62 -36.86 -9.56 -18.26
CA PHE A 62 -37.99 -9.91 -17.34
C PHE A 62 -37.50 -10.33 -15.95
N SER A 63 -36.21 -10.49 -15.75
CA SER A 63 -35.63 -10.91 -14.47
C SER A 63 -35.53 -9.75 -13.48
N GLN A 64 -35.73 -10.07 -12.19
CA GLN A 64 -35.38 -9.14 -11.13
C GLN A 64 -33.85 -8.98 -11.05
N ALA A 65 -33.38 -7.77 -10.82
CA ALA A 65 -31.96 -7.51 -10.63
C ALA A 65 -31.43 -8.31 -9.43
N LEU A 66 -30.33 -9.02 -9.63
CA LEU A 66 -29.57 -9.65 -8.56
C LEU A 66 -28.58 -8.63 -8.01
N ILE A 67 -28.63 -8.39 -6.70
CA ILE A 67 -27.74 -7.42 -6.05
C ILE A 67 -26.61 -8.18 -5.35
N GLU A 68 -25.39 -7.92 -5.81
CA GLU A 68 -24.15 -8.43 -5.21
C GLU A 68 -23.40 -7.29 -4.50
N LYS A 69 -22.74 -7.59 -3.37
CA LYS A 69 -22.04 -6.60 -2.52
C LYS A 69 -20.61 -7.05 -2.23
N PRO A 70 -19.70 -6.97 -3.20
CA PRO A 70 -18.31 -7.35 -2.95
C PRO A 70 -17.67 -6.43 -1.91
N ASN A 71 -16.85 -7.04 -1.05
CA ASN A 71 -16.20 -6.32 0.04
C ASN A 71 -14.90 -6.98 0.48
N GLU A 72 -14.05 -6.19 1.10
CA GLU A 72 -12.82 -6.68 1.71
C GLU A 72 -12.71 -6.17 3.15
N MET A 73 -12.14 -6.99 4.01
CA MET A 73 -11.93 -6.67 5.41
C MET A 73 -10.53 -7.09 5.86
N THR A 74 -9.87 -6.24 6.64
CA THR A 74 -8.65 -6.63 7.36
C THR A 74 -8.78 -6.32 8.84
N MET A 75 -8.24 -7.21 9.66
CA MET A 75 -8.08 -7.01 11.10
C MET A 75 -6.61 -7.17 11.45
N ASP A 76 -6.03 -6.14 12.06
CA ASP A 76 -4.62 -6.12 12.42
C ASP A 76 -4.46 -6.05 13.95
N ILE A 77 -3.51 -6.81 14.48
CA ILE A 77 -3.01 -6.68 15.86
C ILE A 77 -1.52 -6.40 15.76
N SER A 78 -1.07 -5.29 16.31
CA SER A 78 0.32 -4.86 16.25
C SER A 78 0.92 -4.62 17.62
N TYR A 79 2.20 -4.93 17.74
CA TYR A 79 3.01 -4.66 18.93
C TYR A 79 4.29 -3.95 18.51
N SER A 80 4.69 -2.93 19.24
CA SER A 80 5.94 -2.22 19.03
C SER A 80 6.74 -2.10 20.30
N LEU A 81 8.06 -2.22 20.15
CA LEU A 81 9.03 -2.17 21.24
C LEU A 81 10.12 -1.15 20.91
N ARG A 82 10.39 -0.26 21.85
CA ARG A 82 11.52 0.66 21.86
C ARG A 82 12.76 -0.10 22.31
N LEU A 83 13.67 -0.35 21.39
CA LEU A 83 14.91 -1.10 21.64
C LEU A 83 16.03 -0.21 22.15
N ALA A 84 16.05 1.04 21.70
CA ALA A 84 16.96 2.09 22.16
C ALA A 84 16.21 3.43 22.21
N ASP A 85 16.83 4.46 22.77
CA ASP A 85 16.18 5.78 22.96
C ASP A 85 15.68 6.39 21.66
N GLN A 86 16.32 6.10 20.56
CA GLN A 86 15.99 6.63 19.23
C GLN A 86 15.42 5.57 18.29
N PHE A 87 15.38 4.29 18.69
CA PHE A 87 15.04 3.19 17.78
C PHE A 87 13.95 2.28 18.31
N SER A 88 12.96 1.98 17.48
CA SER A 88 11.90 1.02 17.77
C SER A 88 11.66 0.07 16.62
N MET A 89 11.21 -1.14 16.94
CA MET A 89 10.72 -2.12 15.99
C MET A 89 9.26 -2.47 16.29
N GLY A 90 8.55 -2.95 15.29
CA GLY A 90 7.17 -3.38 15.43
C GLY A 90 6.88 -4.59 14.55
N VAL A 91 5.95 -5.40 15.02
CA VAL A 91 5.36 -6.51 14.29
C VAL A 91 3.85 -6.36 14.31
N ALA A 92 3.20 -6.68 13.18
CA ALA A 92 1.76 -6.80 13.14
C ALA A 92 1.35 -8.13 12.53
N LEU A 93 0.31 -8.74 13.07
CA LEU A 93 -0.38 -9.88 12.49
C LEU A 93 -1.68 -9.37 11.88
N ARG A 94 -1.90 -9.69 10.62
CA ARG A 94 -3.06 -9.33 9.83
C ARG A 94 -3.86 -10.55 9.46
N TYR A 95 -5.16 -10.53 9.72
CA TYR A 95 -6.13 -11.39 9.06
C TYR A 95 -6.80 -10.57 7.95
N LEU A 96 -6.88 -11.13 6.76
CA LEU A 96 -7.61 -10.53 5.65
C LEU A 96 -8.68 -11.49 5.13
N ARG A 97 -9.81 -10.91 4.72
CA ARG A 97 -10.88 -11.58 3.99
C ARG A 97 -11.26 -10.71 2.81
N SER A 98 -11.25 -11.31 1.63
CA SER A 98 -11.69 -10.71 0.38
C SER A 98 -12.87 -11.50 -0.15
N ASP A 99 -14.03 -10.86 -0.25
CA ASP A 99 -15.27 -11.44 -0.78
C ASP A 99 -15.65 -10.65 -2.04
N LEU A 100 -15.05 -11.04 -3.14
CA LEU A 100 -15.24 -10.43 -4.45
C LEU A 100 -16.19 -11.26 -5.33
N ARG A 101 -16.97 -12.17 -4.71
CA ARG A 101 -17.86 -13.06 -5.43
C ARG A 101 -18.94 -12.29 -6.15
N ILE A 102 -19.15 -12.67 -7.40
CA ILE A 102 -20.32 -12.34 -8.20
C ILE A 102 -20.93 -13.68 -8.60
N GLY A 103 -21.72 -14.26 -7.69
CA GLY A 103 -22.23 -15.64 -7.79
C GLY A 103 -23.07 -15.92 -9.03
N SER A 104 -23.65 -14.87 -9.62
CA SER A 104 -24.38 -14.96 -10.89
C SER A 104 -23.47 -15.05 -12.12
N VAL A 105 -22.18 -14.65 -12.00
CA VAL A 105 -21.20 -14.72 -13.09
C VAL A 105 -20.29 -15.93 -12.93
N ASP A 106 -19.86 -16.20 -11.71
CA ASP A 106 -19.02 -17.35 -11.37
C ASP A 106 -19.58 -18.06 -10.12
N PRO A 107 -20.35 -19.14 -10.31
CA PRO A 107 -20.94 -19.91 -9.20
C PRO A 107 -19.91 -20.60 -8.31
N ASP A 108 -18.69 -20.85 -8.83
CA ASP A 108 -17.60 -21.52 -8.11
C ASP A 108 -16.72 -20.56 -7.33
N ALA A 109 -16.92 -19.25 -7.50
CA ALA A 109 -16.19 -18.23 -6.78
C ALA A 109 -16.44 -18.32 -5.26
N LYS A 110 -15.38 -18.19 -4.48
CA LYS A 110 -15.40 -18.23 -3.01
C LYS A 110 -14.78 -16.99 -2.41
N ALA A 111 -15.27 -16.60 -1.24
CA ALA A 111 -14.57 -15.62 -0.43
C ALA A 111 -13.22 -16.20 0.01
N ALA A 112 -12.18 -15.45 -0.23
CA ALA A 112 -10.83 -15.85 0.12
C ALA A 112 -10.38 -15.23 1.43
N SER A 113 -9.56 -15.95 2.21
CA SER A 113 -9.00 -15.45 3.46
C SER A 113 -7.54 -15.84 3.57
N SER A 114 -6.74 -14.99 4.18
CA SER A 114 -5.31 -15.24 4.41
C SER A 114 -4.83 -14.50 5.65
N PHE A 115 -3.59 -14.79 6.03
CA PHE A 115 -2.88 -14.09 7.09
C PHE A 115 -1.62 -13.43 6.51
N GLY A 116 -1.30 -12.26 7.02
CA GLY A 116 -0.07 -11.55 6.70
C GLY A 116 0.64 -11.08 7.95
N VAL A 117 1.94 -10.91 7.84
CA VAL A 117 2.79 -10.33 8.87
C VAL A 117 3.42 -9.05 8.35
N ASP A 118 3.39 -8.00 9.14
CA ASP A 118 4.12 -6.76 8.86
C ASP A 118 5.30 -6.64 9.83
N LEU A 119 6.47 -6.28 9.30
CA LEU A 119 7.67 -6.00 10.08
C LEU A 119 8.09 -4.56 9.86
N SER A 120 8.30 -3.81 10.92
CA SER A 120 8.64 -2.39 10.84
C SER A 120 9.80 -2.00 11.75
N ALA A 121 10.55 -0.99 11.30
CA ALA A 121 11.59 -0.33 12.06
C ALA A 121 11.38 1.18 11.96
N TYR A 122 11.62 1.90 13.04
CA TYR A 122 11.49 3.35 13.08
C TYR A 122 12.59 3.97 13.94
N TYR A 123 13.26 4.95 13.39
CA TYR A 123 14.27 5.77 14.02
C TYR A 123 13.76 7.20 14.19
N GLN A 124 13.94 7.76 15.37
CA GLN A 124 13.68 9.16 15.67
C GLN A 124 14.85 9.72 16.45
N GLY A 125 15.66 10.57 15.79
CA GLY A 125 16.78 11.22 16.42
C GLY A 125 16.37 12.19 17.52
N GLU A 126 17.33 12.60 18.30
CA GLU A 126 17.17 13.71 19.23
C GLU A 126 17.12 15.04 18.47
N GLU A 127 16.61 16.06 19.14
CA GLU A 127 16.66 17.43 18.65
C GLU A 127 18.10 17.92 18.75
N GLN A 128 18.65 18.35 17.63
CA GLN A 128 20.03 18.79 17.51
C GLN A 128 20.10 20.11 16.73
N ASN A 129 21.12 20.88 17.04
CA ASN A 129 21.40 22.09 16.30
C ASN A 129 22.25 21.77 15.06
N PHE A 130 21.77 22.16 13.89
CA PHE A 130 22.41 22.02 12.59
C PHE A 130 22.86 23.40 12.05
N GLY A 131 23.64 24.10 12.85
CA GLY A 131 24.07 25.47 12.53
C GLY A 131 23.07 26.51 13.02
N ASP A 132 22.34 27.15 12.12
CA ASP A 132 21.32 28.14 12.47
C ASP A 132 19.91 27.55 12.67
N ILE A 133 19.76 26.23 12.55
CA ILE A 133 18.45 25.55 12.56
C ILE A 133 18.51 24.39 13.56
N ASP A 134 17.56 24.37 14.48
CA ASP A 134 17.28 23.19 15.30
C ASP A 134 16.42 22.21 14.53
N GLY A 135 16.71 20.93 14.67
CA GLY A 135 15.97 19.93 13.91
C GLY A 135 16.15 18.51 14.42
N ARG A 136 15.39 17.59 13.79
CA ARG A 136 15.38 16.18 14.12
C ARG A 136 15.24 15.32 12.88
N ILE A 137 16.10 14.31 12.77
CA ILE A 137 16.02 13.29 11.71
C ILE A 137 15.04 12.20 12.09
N ARG A 138 14.26 11.73 11.13
CA ARG A 138 13.41 10.55 11.24
C ARG A 138 13.66 9.62 10.07
N ALA A 139 13.62 8.31 10.32
CA ALA A 139 13.70 7.29 9.28
C ALA A 139 12.78 6.12 9.62
N GLY A 140 12.34 5.39 8.63
CA GLY A 140 11.51 4.21 8.83
C GLY A 140 11.59 3.26 7.66
N ALA A 141 11.41 1.97 7.96
CA ALA A 141 11.25 0.93 6.97
C ALA A 141 10.13 -0.02 7.42
N ILE A 142 9.37 -0.52 6.47
CA ILE A 142 8.33 -1.53 6.73
C ILE A 142 8.21 -2.48 5.56
N ILE A 143 8.10 -3.77 5.85
CA ILE A 143 7.64 -4.78 4.91
C ILE A 143 6.24 -5.19 5.38
N GLN A 144 5.26 -5.07 4.50
CA GLN A 144 3.86 -5.36 4.79
C GLN A 144 3.36 -6.57 4.02
N ASN A 145 2.35 -7.26 4.58
CA ASN A 145 1.65 -8.37 3.93
C ASN A 145 2.56 -9.57 3.60
N LEU A 146 3.57 -9.85 4.42
CA LEU A 146 4.32 -11.11 4.31
C LEU A 146 3.37 -12.27 4.63
N GLY A 147 3.02 -13.07 3.63
CA GLY A 147 2.08 -14.17 3.83
C GLY A 147 1.88 -15.04 2.60
N PRO A 148 1.20 -16.19 2.75
CA PRO A 148 0.99 -17.12 1.65
C PRO A 148 0.10 -16.52 0.56
N LYS A 149 0.15 -17.12 -0.62
CA LYS A 149 -0.76 -16.82 -1.72
C LYS A 149 -2.22 -17.07 -1.33
N ILE A 150 -3.15 -16.39 -1.98
CA ILE A 150 -4.59 -16.47 -1.76
C ILE A 150 -5.28 -17.08 -2.97
N LYS A 151 -6.35 -17.85 -2.74
CA LYS A 151 -7.20 -18.46 -3.79
C LYS A 151 -8.62 -17.95 -3.68
N TYR A 152 -9.21 -17.60 -4.81
CA TYR A 152 -10.60 -17.15 -4.93
C TYR A 152 -11.55 -18.22 -5.46
N ASP A 153 -11.05 -19.34 -5.99
CA ASP A 153 -11.79 -20.50 -6.45
C ASP A 153 -11.03 -21.80 -6.16
N GLU A 154 -11.64 -22.97 -6.36
CA GLU A 154 -10.98 -24.27 -6.09
C GLU A 154 -10.00 -24.68 -7.17
N SER A 155 -10.23 -24.28 -8.42
CA SER A 155 -9.44 -24.64 -9.59
C SER A 155 -8.49 -23.52 -10.05
N GLY A 156 -8.64 -22.31 -9.50
CA GLY A 156 -7.93 -21.12 -9.90
C GLY A 156 -6.50 -21.04 -9.44
N ARG A 157 -5.81 -20.10 -10.06
CA ARG A 157 -4.43 -19.79 -9.72
C ARG A 157 -4.34 -19.11 -8.37
N GLU A 158 -3.31 -19.46 -7.63
CA GLU A 158 -2.95 -18.73 -6.43
C GLU A 158 -2.39 -17.35 -6.79
N THR A 159 -2.88 -16.33 -6.11
CA THR A 159 -2.45 -14.93 -6.28
C THR A 159 -1.61 -14.49 -5.08
N PHE A 160 -0.52 -13.80 -5.32
CA PHE A 160 0.30 -13.25 -4.25
C PHE A 160 -0.48 -12.22 -3.44
N LEU A 161 -0.30 -12.23 -2.11
CA LEU A 161 -0.63 -11.06 -1.31
C LEU A 161 0.24 -9.87 -1.77
N PRO A 162 -0.28 -8.64 -1.75
CA PRO A 162 0.47 -7.46 -2.15
C PRO A 162 1.53 -7.11 -1.11
N THR A 163 2.56 -7.97 -1.02
CA THR A 163 3.72 -7.73 -0.17
C THR A 163 4.43 -6.47 -0.63
N ASN A 164 4.73 -5.58 0.30
CA ASN A 164 5.18 -4.24 -0.04
C ASN A 164 6.30 -3.79 0.87
N LEU A 165 7.39 -3.30 0.29
CA LEU A 165 8.51 -2.66 0.98
C LEU A 165 8.38 -1.15 0.88
N ARG A 166 8.41 -0.45 2.03
CA ARG A 166 8.49 1.01 2.10
C ARG A 166 9.68 1.43 2.92
N ILE A 167 10.43 2.39 2.41
CA ILE A 167 11.55 3.02 3.11
C ILE A 167 11.38 4.52 2.99
N GLY A 168 11.48 5.22 4.10
CA GLY A 168 11.32 6.66 4.11
C GLY A 168 12.22 7.34 5.13
N GLY A 169 12.48 8.61 4.87
CA GLY A 169 13.19 9.50 5.77
C GLY A 169 12.55 10.87 5.81
N GLY A 170 12.82 11.59 6.87
CA GLY A 170 12.31 12.95 7.03
C GLY A 170 13.15 13.77 7.98
N PHE A 171 12.96 15.06 7.89
CA PHE A 171 13.59 16.03 8.77
C PHE A 171 12.52 17.00 9.30
N ASP A 172 12.56 17.23 10.62
CA ASP A 172 11.72 18.21 11.30
C ASP A 172 12.58 19.45 11.57
N PHE A 173 12.23 20.58 10.98
CA PHE A 173 12.79 21.90 11.25
C PHE A 173 12.01 22.51 12.40
N LEU A 174 12.67 22.71 13.53
CA LEU A 174 12.12 23.32 14.74
C LEU A 174 12.40 24.84 14.64
N LEU A 175 11.46 25.59 14.08
CA LEU A 175 11.67 27.01 13.84
C LEU A 175 11.62 27.82 15.13
N ASP A 176 10.72 27.45 16.02
CA ASP A 176 10.60 27.97 17.39
C ASP A 176 9.76 26.98 18.23
N GLN A 177 9.42 27.37 19.46
CA GLN A 177 8.64 26.55 20.40
C GLN A 177 7.22 26.21 19.91
N TYR A 178 6.70 26.91 18.91
CA TYR A 178 5.35 26.73 18.37
C TYR A 178 5.34 26.22 16.93
N ASN A 179 6.38 26.52 16.17
CA ASN A 179 6.38 26.34 14.73
C ASN A 179 7.34 25.23 14.31
N THR A 180 6.81 24.19 13.69
CA THR A 180 7.59 23.07 13.13
C THR A 180 7.24 22.89 11.66
N VAL A 181 8.26 22.77 10.81
CA VAL A 181 8.12 22.33 9.42
C VAL A 181 8.75 20.97 9.28
N SER A 182 8.01 20.00 8.79
CA SER A 182 8.50 18.64 8.54
C SER A 182 8.51 18.36 7.05
N VAL A 183 9.60 17.78 6.54
CA VAL A 183 9.67 17.24 5.18
C VAL A 183 9.92 15.74 5.24
N THR A 184 9.35 14.99 4.31
CA THR A 184 9.46 13.53 4.27
C THR A 184 9.54 13.06 2.83
N ALA A 185 10.41 12.08 2.58
CA ALA A 185 10.48 11.35 1.32
C ALA A 185 10.29 9.85 1.60
N GLU A 186 9.59 9.17 0.73
CA GLU A 186 9.32 7.73 0.80
C GLU A 186 9.50 7.10 -0.57
N VAL A 187 10.09 5.92 -0.59
CA VAL A 187 10.17 5.03 -1.75
C VAL A 187 9.47 3.72 -1.39
N ASN A 188 8.74 3.18 -2.34
CA ASN A 188 7.93 2.00 -2.15
C ASN A 188 8.05 1.06 -3.36
N LYS A 189 8.17 -0.24 -3.09
CA LYS A 189 8.20 -1.30 -4.11
C LYS A 189 7.26 -2.43 -3.71
N LEU A 190 6.46 -2.86 -4.68
CA LEU A 190 5.66 -4.08 -4.57
C LEU A 190 6.58 -5.30 -4.76
N LEU A 191 6.65 -6.16 -3.74
CA LEU A 191 7.48 -7.37 -3.73
C LEU A 191 6.68 -8.59 -4.23
N VAL A 192 6.16 -8.48 -5.44
CA VAL A 192 5.40 -9.51 -6.14
C VAL A 192 6.04 -9.70 -7.51
N PRO A 193 6.23 -10.93 -7.97
CA PRO A 193 6.83 -11.18 -9.27
C PRO A 193 6.12 -10.44 -10.40
N THR A 194 6.91 -9.83 -11.28
CA THR A 194 6.40 -9.21 -12.50
C THR A 194 6.05 -10.30 -13.51
N PRO A 195 4.84 -10.28 -14.11
CA PRO A 195 4.45 -11.26 -15.11
C PRO A 195 5.42 -11.28 -16.29
N PRO A 196 5.89 -12.45 -16.74
CA PRO A 196 6.77 -12.57 -17.89
C PRO A 196 6.02 -12.23 -19.20
N ILE A 197 6.77 -11.86 -20.23
CA ILE A 197 6.25 -11.81 -21.59
C ILE A 197 6.23 -13.24 -22.12
N LEU A 198 5.04 -13.69 -22.50
CA LEU A 198 4.81 -15.01 -23.05
C LEU A 198 4.79 -14.94 -24.56
N GLY A 199 5.42 -15.90 -25.20
CA GLY A 199 5.43 -16.13 -26.64
C GLY A 199 4.91 -17.51 -27.01
N ARG A 200 4.91 -17.80 -28.30
CA ARG A 200 4.68 -19.16 -28.83
C ARG A 200 5.91 -19.59 -29.57
N GLU A 201 6.27 -20.85 -29.43
CA GLU A 201 7.40 -21.44 -30.14
C GLU A 201 6.95 -22.00 -31.47
N TYR A 202 7.59 -21.55 -32.54
CA TYR A 202 7.40 -22.04 -33.90
C TYR A 202 8.68 -22.68 -34.40
N ASN A 203 8.55 -23.76 -35.19
CA ASN A 203 9.67 -24.22 -36.01
C ASN A 203 9.95 -23.16 -37.07
N PHE A 204 11.19 -23.07 -37.52
CA PHE A 204 11.57 -22.24 -38.66
C PHE A 204 12.62 -22.94 -39.50
N SER A 205 12.66 -22.58 -40.79
CA SER A 205 13.70 -22.99 -41.69
C SER A 205 14.79 -21.94 -41.68
N ASP A 206 15.92 -22.27 -41.06
CA ASP A 206 17.07 -21.38 -40.94
C ASP A 206 17.81 -21.35 -42.29
N ILE A 207 17.55 -20.37 -43.13
CA ILE A 207 18.08 -20.26 -44.50
C ILE A 207 19.52 -19.80 -44.49
N ASN A 208 19.91 -18.98 -43.47
CA ASN A 208 21.26 -18.44 -43.36
C ASN A 208 22.17 -19.26 -42.39
N GLU A 209 21.65 -20.34 -41.80
CA GLU A 209 22.35 -21.27 -40.92
C GLU A 209 23.00 -20.62 -39.69
N ASN A 210 22.39 -19.55 -39.17
CA ASN A 210 22.90 -18.84 -37.98
C ASN A 210 22.30 -19.33 -36.66
N GLY A 211 21.28 -20.19 -36.68
CA GLY A 211 20.58 -20.74 -35.52
C GLY A 211 19.56 -19.83 -34.85
N VAL A 212 19.24 -18.69 -35.46
CA VAL A 212 18.29 -17.69 -34.95
C VAL A 212 17.30 -17.34 -36.05
N TYR A 213 16.02 -17.20 -35.71
CA TYR A 213 15.01 -16.76 -36.64
C TYR A 213 15.22 -15.30 -37.04
N ASP A 214 15.44 -15.05 -38.34
CA ASP A 214 15.58 -13.71 -38.92
C ASP A 214 14.35 -13.40 -39.81
N ASP A 215 13.54 -12.40 -39.38
CA ASP A 215 12.37 -11.98 -40.12
C ASP A 215 12.73 -11.47 -41.51
N GLY A 216 12.06 -12.02 -42.53
CA GLY A 216 12.31 -11.70 -43.95
C GLY A 216 13.46 -12.48 -44.59
N ILE A 217 14.17 -13.34 -43.85
CA ILE A 217 15.20 -14.28 -44.37
C ILE A 217 14.73 -15.74 -44.20
N ASP A 218 14.27 -16.06 -43.00
CA ASP A 218 13.85 -17.40 -42.62
C ASP A 218 12.36 -17.61 -42.81
N GLU A 219 11.95 -18.83 -43.06
CA GLU A 219 10.55 -19.20 -43.20
C GLU A 219 10.02 -19.74 -41.86
N LEU A 220 8.96 -19.06 -41.32
CA LEU A 220 8.25 -19.52 -40.14
C LEU A 220 7.48 -20.81 -40.45
N GLY A 221 7.74 -21.86 -39.68
CA GLY A 221 7.11 -23.15 -39.82
C GLY A 221 5.90 -23.37 -38.91
N GLU A 222 5.63 -24.60 -38.55
CA GLU A 222 4.49 -24.97 -37.72
C GLU A 222 4.73 -24.64 -36.25
N LEU A 223 3.62 -24.40 -35.53
CA LEU A 223 3.63 -24.20 -34.08
C LEU A 223 4.14 -25.48 -33.38
N VAL A 224 5.17 -25.34 -32.55
CA VAL A 224 5.79 -26.48 -31.83
C VAL A 224 4.89 -26.94 -30.69
N SER A 225 4.31 -25.95 -29.97
CA SER A 225 3.42 -26.21 -28.83
C SER A 225 2.34 -25.12 -28.72
N THR A 226 1.14 -25.52 -28.31
CA THR A 226 0.07 -24.59 -27.94
C THR A 226 0.32 -23.93 -26.59
N ASP A 227 1.17 -24.50 -25.76
CA ASP A 227 1.52 -23.94 -24.46
C ASP A 227 2.44 -22.73 -24.63
N PRO A 228 2.15 -21.63 -23.91
CA PRO A 228 2.98 -20.44 -23.98
C PRO A 228 4.35 -20.69 -23.34
N VAL A 229 5.42 -20.22 -24.01
CA VAL A 229 6.79 -20.22 -23.47
C VAL A 229 7.16 -18.82 -22.98
N ILE A 230 8.00 -18.75 -21.96
CA ILE A 230 8.52 -17.46 -21.47
C ILE A 230 9.52 -16.93 -22.50
N TYR A 231 9.18 -15.79 -23.09
CA TYR A 231 10.05 -15.10 -24.04
C TYR A 231 11.00 -14.12 -23.34
N GLN A 232 10.47 -13.35 -22.37
CA GLN A 232 11.26 -12.42 -21.56
C GLN A 232 10.74 -12.39 -20.11
N GLY A 233 11.64 -12.16 -19.15
CA GLY A 233 11.34 -12.16 -17.74
C GLY A 233 11.54 -13.53 -17.09
N GLN A 234 10.93 -13.75 -15.94
CA GLN A 234 11.03 -14.98 -15.15
C GLN A 234 9.64 -15.51 -14.84
N SER A 235 9.52 -16.83 -14.58
CA SER A 235 8.24 -17.41 -14.17
C SER A 235 7.71 -16.77 -12.90
N ALA A 236 6.47 -16.30 -12.93
CA ALA A 236 5.76 -15.81 -11.76
C ALA A 236 5.13 -16.95 -10.92
N ASP A 237 5.21 -18.20 -11.38
CA ASP A 237 4.70 -19.35 -10.64
C ASP A 237 5.78 -19.90 -9.70
N VAL A 238 6.07 -19.17 -8.65
CA VAL A 238 7.04 -19.49 -7.60
C VAL A 238 6.36 -19.36 -6.23
N ASP A 239 6.96 -19.93 -5.18
CA ASP A 239 6.48 -19.74 -3.82
C ASP A 239 6.60 -18.27 -3.37
N PHE A 240 5.86 -17.88 -2.31
CA PHE A 240 5.76 -16.48 -1.92
C PHE A 240 7.11 -15.88 -1.48
N MET A 241 7.99 -16.67 -0.83
CA MET A 241 9.31 -16.17 -0.40
C MET A 241 10.24 -15.96 -1.60
N SER A 242 10.28 -16.92 -2.53
CA SER A 242 11.04 -16.79 -3.77
C SER A 242 10.54 -15.61 -4.59
N GLY A 243 9.22 -15.40 -4.66
CA GLY A 243 8.61 -14.25 -5.34
C GLY A 243 9.06 -12.91 -4.80
N ILE A 244 9.21 -12.77 -3.47
CA ILE A 244 9.72 -11.55 -2.83
C ILE A 244 11.13 -11.21 -3.33
N PHE A 245 12.04 -12.17 -3.35
CA PHE A 245 13.41 -11.92 -3.81
C PHE A 245 13.50 -11.75 -5.32
N GLN A 246 12.75 -12.53 -6.07
CA GLN A 246 12.69 -12.47 -7.52
C GLN A 246 12.23 -11.09 -8.02
N SER A 247 11.27 -10.47 -7.33
CA SER A 247 10.68 -9.16 -7.69
C SER A 247 11.70 -8.01 -7.81
N PHE A 248 12.96 -8.21 -7.48
CA PHE A 248 14.02 -7.22 -7.68
C PHE A 248 14.78 -7.36 -8.99
N SER A 249 14.50 -8.42 -9.79
CA SER A 249 15.28 -8.73 -10.98
C SER A 249 14.51 -9.52 -12.05
N ASP A 250 13.19 -9.49 -12.04
CA ASP A 250 12.33 -10.31 -12.91
C ASP A 250 11.61 -9.53 -14.01
N ALA A 251 11.74 -8.22 -14.04
CA ALA A 251 11.11 -7.39 -15.05
C ALA A 251 11.61 -7.75 -16.47
N PRO A 252 10.72 -8.03 -17.43
CA PRO A 252 11.08 -8.41 -18.79
C PRO A 252 12.00 -7.42 -19.51
N GLY A 253 11.84 -6.12 -19.27
CA GLY A 253 12.70 -5.05 -19.81
C GLY A 253 13.99 -4.84 -19.03
N GLY A 254 14.33 -5.73 -18.07
CA GLY A 254 15.54 -5.70 -17.27
C GLY A 254 15.60 -4.53 -16.28
N PHE A 255 16.80 -4.13 -15.88
CA PHE A 255 17.01 -3.14 -14.80
C PHE A 255 16.31 -1.80 -15.02
N SER A 256 16.16 -1.34 -16.26
CA SER A 256 15.45 -0.10 -16.57
C SER A 256 13.97 -0.18 -16.23
N GLU A 257 13.35 -1.34 -16.44
CA GLU A 257 11.96 -1.59 -16.09
C GLU A 257 11.80 -1.79 -14.57
N GLU A 258 12.74 -2.49 -13.92
CA GLU A 258 12.76 -2.64 -12.46
C GLU A 258 12.73 -1.30 -11.73
N LEU A 259 13.47 -0.31 -12.22
CA LEU A 259 13.46 1.04 -11.65
C LEU A 259 12.09 1.73 -11.76
N LYS A 260 11.28 1.39 -12.77
CA LYS A 260 9.94 1.93 -12.97
C LYS A 260 8.90 1.33 -12.03
N GLU A 261 9.20 0.22 -11.37
CA GLU A 261 8.34 -0.40 -10.35
C GLU A 261 8.40 0.29 -9.00
N PHE A 262 9.41 1.13 -8.80
CA PHE A 262 9.47 1.95 -7.62
C PHE A 262 8.52 3.14 -7.73
N THR A 263 7.66 3.28 -6.73
CA THR A 263 6.89 4.50 -6.53
C THR A 263 7.57 5.36 -5.47
N TRP A 264 7.38 6.67 -5.53
CA TRP A 264 7.93 7.57 -4.55
C TRP A 264 6.95 8.68 -4.17
N ALA A 265 7.13 9.22 -2.98
CA ALA A 265 6.32 10.30 -2.47
C ALA A 265 7.18 11.32 -1.72
N LEU A 266 6.78 12.58 -1.84
CA LEU A 266 7.32 13.69 -1.05
C LEU A 266 6.18 14.31 -0.26
N GLY A 267 6.46 14.70 0.98
CA GLY A 267 5.48 15.36 1.84
C GLY A 267 6.10 16.50 2.63
N ALA A 268 5.31 17.52 2.87
CA ALA A 268 5.62 18.61 3.79
C ALA A 268 4.45 18.84 4.75
N GLU A 269 4.76 19.10 6.01
CA GLU A 269 3.80 19.46 7.04
C GLU A 269 4.32 20.70 7.78
N TYR A 270 3.47 21.70 7.90
CA TYR A 270 3.65 22.81 8.85
C TYR A 270 2.73 22.57 10.04
N LYS A 271 3.27 22.62 11.25
CA LYS A 271 2.54 22.54 12.50
C LYS A 271 2.70 23.79 13.33
N TYR A 272 1.58 24.24 13.89
CA TYR A 272 1.52 25.32 14.85
C TYR A 272 0.97 24.82 16.18
N ASP A 273 1.77 24.94 17.25
CA ASP A 273 1.41 24.63 18.65
C ASP A 273 0.73 23.25 18.82
N ASP A 274 1.16 22.25 18.03
CA ASP A 274 0.52 20.91 17.92
C ASP A 274 -1.02 20.92 17.77
N SER A 275 -1.62 22.10 17.67
CA SER A 275 -3.07 22.32 17.58
C SER A 275 -3.56 22.45 16.13
N PHE A 276 -2.72 22.95 15.24
CA PHE A 276 -3.05 23.14 13.83
C PHE A 276 -1.96 22.57 12.93
N ALA A 277 -2.34 21.97 11.81
CA ALA A 277 -1.40 21.47 10.82
C ALA A 277 -1.90 21.72 9.38
N LEU A 278 -0.98 22.13 8.50
CA LEU A 278 -1.18 22.15 7.05
C LEU A 278 -0.25 21.15 6.40
N ARG A 279 -0.74 20.46 5.38
CA ARG A 279 0.00 19.39 4.69
C ARG A 279 -0.10 19.53 3.20
N ALA A 280 1.00 19.27 2.54
CA ALA A 280 1.06 19.08 1.10
C ALA A 280 1.87 17.82 0.79
N GLY A 281 1.48 17.09 -0.24
CA GLY A 281 2.17 15.87 -0.64
C GLY A 281 2.08 15.65 -2.13
N TYR A 282 3.08 14.98 -2.69
CA TYR A 282 3.11 14.55 -4.07
C TYR A 282 3.47 13.06 -4.12
N PHE A 283 2.73 12.30 -4.92
CA PHE A 283 2.97 10.87 -5.18
C PHE A 283 3.20 10.67 -6.66
N ASN A 284 4.18 9.82 -6.98
CA ASN A 284 4.51 9.47 -8.35
C ASN A 284 4.68 7.97 -8.55
N GLU A 285 4.09 7.49 -9.61
CA GLU A 285 4.26 6.16 -10.19
C GLU A 285 4.58 6.27 -11.67
N SER A 286 5.41 5.36 -12.18
CA SER A 286 5.78 5.33 -13.60
C SER A 286 4.54 5.20 -14.50
N GLU A 287 4.58 5.86 -15.64
CA GLU A 287 3.51 5.79 -16.65
C GLU A 287 3.30 4.37 -17.20
N GLU A 288 4.36 3.56 -17.21
CA GLU A 288 4.31 2.16 -17.68
C GLU A 288 3.82 1.18 -16.61
N LYS A 289 3.79 1.57 -15.32
CA LYS A 289 3.44 0.69 -14.20
C LYS A 289 2.16 1.11 -13.45
N GLY A 290 1.35 2.01 -14.02
CA GLY A 290 0.08 2.43 -13.44
C GLY A 290 -0.23 3.92 -13.58
N ALA A 291 0.77 4.76 -13.88
CA ALA A 291 0.62 6.19 -14.21
C ALA A 291 -0.06 7.06 -13.13
N ARG A 292 -0.08 6.61 -11.87
CA ARG A 292 -0.71 7.34 -10.77
C ARG A 292 0.19 8.48 -10.30
N LYS A 293 -0.28 9.70 -10.45
CA LYS A 293 0.39 10.92 -9.97
C LYS A 293 -0.64 11.76 -9.25
N PHE A 294 -0.37 12.09 -7.98
CA PHE A 294 -1.30 12.83 -7.15
C PHE A 294 -0.62 13.98 -6.43
N LEU A 295 -1.32 15.10 -6.36
CA LEU A 295 -1.07 16.14 -5.39
C LEU A 295 -2.09 15.99 -4.26
N ALA A 296 -1.66 15.99 -3.01
CA ALA A 296 -2.50 15.93 -1.83
C ALA A 296 -2.36 17.22 -1.01
N LEU A 297 -3.48 17.78 -0.58
CA LEU A 297 -3.51 18.88 0.38
C LEU A 297 -4.31 18.44 1.61
N GLY A 298 -3.88 18.85 2.78
CA GLY A 298 -4.55 18.49 4.03
C GLY A 298 -4.45 19.55 5.11
N ALA A 299 -5.43 19.52 6.01
CA ALA A 299 -5.44 20.32 7.22
C ALA A 299 -5.83 19.46 8.43
N GLY A 300 -5.25 19.77 9.58
CA GLY A 300 -5.54 19.10 10.85
C GLY A 300 -5.74 20.09 11.96
N PHE A 301 -6.68 19.77 12.85
CA PHE A 301 -6.94 20.53 14.08
C PHE A 301 -6.97 19.58 15.27
N LYS A 302 -6.31 19.97 16.36
CA LYS A 302 -6.34 19.25 17.63
C LYS A 302 -6.87 20.18 18.72
N PHE A 303 -7.90 19.75 19.41
CA PHE A 303 -8.47 20.45 20.53
C PHE A 303 -8.89 19.46 21.62
N SER A 304 -8.40 19.68 22.85
CA SER A 304 -8.80 18.91 24.04
C SER A 304 -8.82 17.37 23.85
N GLY A 305 -7.75 16.79 23.28
CA GLY A 305 -7.66 15.34 23.04
C GLY A 305 -8.41 14.84 21.80
N THR A 306 -9.13 15.71 21.10
CA THR A 306 -9.78 15.37 19.81
C THR A 306 -8.98 15.97 18.67
N LYS A 307 -8.66 15.16 17.66
CA LYS A 307 -7.98 15.59 16.45
C LYS A 307 -8.84 15.28 15.23
N VAL A 308 -9.04 16.28 14.38
CA VAL A 308 -9.75 16.19 13.10
C VAL A 308 -8.75 16.44 11.99
N ASP A 309 -8.66 15.52 11.04
CA ASP A 309 -7.84 15.68 9.84
C ASP A 309 -8.70 15.54 8.59
N LEU A 310 -8.49 16.45 7.66
CA LEU A 310 -9.08 16.46 6.33
C LEU A 310 -7.97 16.43 5.29
N SER A 311 -8.13 15.66 4.23
CA SER A 311 -7.24 15.74 3.09
C SER A 311 -7.97 15.47 1.78
N TYR A 312 -7.50 16.12 0.73
CA TYR A 312 -8.05 16.01 -0.61
C TYR A 312 -6.96 15.67 -1.62
N LEU A 313 -7.25 14.69 -2.49
CA LEU A 313 -6.39 14.25 -3.56
C LEU A 313 -6.79 14.88 -4.88
N PHE A 314 -5.83 15.51 -5.55
CA PHE A 314 -5.94 16.00 -6.93
C PHE A 314 -5.15 15.07 -7.84
N SER A 315 -5.70 14.73 -9.02
CA SER A 315 -4.92 14.05 -10.04
C SER A 315 -3.88 15.02 -10.62
N ALA A 316 -2.64 14.55 -10.71
CA ALA A 316 -1.55 15.23 -11.41
C ALA A 316 -1.14 14.45 -12.68
N SER A 317 -1.86 13.39 -13.02
CA SER A 317 -1.65 12.56 -14.22
C SER A 317 -2.55 13.01 -15.35
N LYS A 318 -2.10 12.77 -16.60
CA LYS A 318 -2.95 12.89 -17.81
C LYS A 318 -3.94 11.72 -17.92
N VAL A 319 -3.63 10.61 -17.26
CA VAL A 319 -4.49 9.42 -17.22
C VAL A 319 -5.46 9.58 -16.05
N PRO A 320 -6.78 9.54 -16.27
CA PRO A 320 -7.76 9.58 -15.17
C PRO A 320 -7.50 8.45 -14.18
N SER A 321 -7.45 8.78 -12.90
CA SER A 321 -7.28 7.80 -11.82
C SER A 321 -8.58 7.66 -11.03
N PRO A 322 -9.01 6.44 -10.69
CA PRO A 322 -10.14 6.21 -9.79
C PRO A 322 -10.01 6.91 -8.41
N LEU A 323 -8.77 7.20 -8.00
CA LEU A 323 -8.46 7.84 -6.72
C LEU A 323 -8.50 9.37 -6.76
N GLU A 324 -8.67 9.97 -7.94
CA GLU A 324 -8.73 11.44 -8.04
C GLU A 324 -9.98 12.00 -7.36
N ASN A 325 -9.87 13.22 -6.88
CA ASN A 325 -10.95 13.94 -6.18
C ASN A 325 -11.47 13.20 -4.94
N THR A 326 -10.61 12.43 -4.28
CA THR A 326 -10.95 11.71 -3.05
C THR A 326 -10.76 12.61 -1.84
N LEU A 327 -11.84 12.81 -1.08
CA LEU A 327 -11.82 13.46 0.22
C LEU A 327 -11.63 12.39 1.30
N ARG A 328 -10.66 12.60 2.20
CA ARG A 328 -10.46 11.74 3.38
C ARG A 328 -10.76 12.54 4.63
N PHE A 329 -11.53 11.91 5.50
CA PHE A 329 -11.85 12.43 6.82
C PHE A 329 -11.31 11.47 7.88
N SER A 330 -10.67 12.03 8.92
CA SER A 330 -10.22 11.25 10.07
C SER A 330 -10.49 11.99 11.36
N LEU A 331 -10.88 11.21 12.36
CA LEU A 331 -11.15 11.67 13.71
C LEU A 331 -10.35 10.81 14.68
N THR A 332 -9.59 11.44 15.57
CA THR A 332 -8.81 10.74 16.58
C THR A 332 -9.15 11.30 17.95
N PHE A 333 -9.38 10.42 18.91
CA PHE A 333 -9.58 10.74 20.30
C PHE A 333 -8.40 10.21 21.10
N ASP A 334 -7.70 11.09 21.80
CA ASP A 334 -6.56 10.79 22.67
C ASP A 334 -7.05 10.76 24.11
N PHE A 335 -6.70 9.68 24.85
CA PHE A 335 -7.08 9.50 26.24
C PHE A 335 -5.83 9.29 27.12
N GLY A 336 -5.88 9.83 28.32
CA GLY A 336 -4.87 9.66 29.34
C GLY A 336 -3.71 10.64 29.26
N SER A 337 -3.24 11.10 30.40
CA SER A 337 -2.03 11.87 30.57
C SER A 337 -0.80 10.96 30.72
N ASN A 338 0.39 11.53 30.56
CA ASN A 338 1.69 10.84 30.53
C ASN A 338 2.17 10.25 31.85
N GLU A 339 1.36 10.20 32.91
CA GLU A 339 1.73 9.56 34.15
C GLU A 339 1.73 8.05 33.98
N TYR A 340 2.92 7.49 33.73
CA TYR A 340 3.16 6.05 33.82
C TYR A 340 3.35 5.72 35.32
N LEU A 341 2.48 4.87 35.83
CA LEU A 341 2.75 4.19 37.11
C LEU A 341 3.81 3.13 36.83
N GLU A 342 5.02 3.32 37.30
CA GLU A 342 6.02 2.25 37.40
C GLU A 342 5.50 1.18 38.39
N TYR A 343 5.33 -0.05 37.93
CA TYR A 343 5.08 -1.23 38.71
C TYR A 343 6.34 -2.07 38.74
#